data_176ff192244c7c75b1501dad82fea373
#
_entry.id   176ff192244c7c75b1501dad82fea373
#
_cell.length_a   1.000
_cell.length_b   1.000
_cell.length_c   1.000
_cell.angle_alpha   90.00
_cell.angle_beta   90.00
_cell.angle_gamma   90.00
#
_symmetry.space_group_name_H-M   'P 1'
#
loop_
_entity.id
_entity.type
_entity.pdbx_description
1 polymer ?
#
loop_
_entity_poly.entity_id
_entity_poly.type
_entity_poly.pdbx_seq_one_letter_code
_entity_poly.pdbx_strand_id
1 'polypeptide(L)'
;DLNALSDKIKEKVASGEFPDIKYSCILREGIPEEEILRYAKEQRPKVIIMGTRGKSQKDIDLIGSVTAEIIDRSRTAVLAIPENTPFKEFNEVKRIAFLTNFDQRDLIAFEAFFNTWKSFHFSVSLIHLAESKDTWNEIKLAGIKDYFQKQYPGLEIHYDVVMNDNLLKGLDQYIKDNQ
;
A
#
# COMPACT_ATOMS: atom_id res chain seq x y z
N ASP A 1 16.12 10.61 17.73
CA ASP A 1 16.55 11.98 17.50
C ASP A 1 16.52 12.29 16.01
N LEU A 2 15.83 13.38 15.63
CA LEU A 2 15.62 13.81 14.24
C LEU A 2 16.94 14.17 13.55
N ASN A 3 17.90 14.73 14.30
CA ASN A 3 19.21 15.08 13.78
C ASN A 3 20.02 13.81 13.43
N ALA A 4 19.99 12.79 14.26
CA ALA A 4 20.66 11.52 13.98
C ALA A 4 20.08 10.81 12.74
N LEU A 5 18.77 10.94 12.48
CA LEU A 5 18.15 10.45 11.26
C LEU A 5 18.63 11.24 10.04
N SER A 6 18.67 12.57 10.15
CA SER A 6 19.18 13.45 9.09
C SER A 6 20.62 13.12 8.72
N ASP A 7 21.48 12.89 9.72
CA ASP A 7 22.88 12.58 9.49
C ASP A 7 23.07 11.22 8.81
N LYS A 8 22.28 10.20 9.19
CA LYS A 8 22.26 8.90 8.49
C LYS A 8 21.85 9.03 7.02
N ILE A 9 20.86 9.88 6.73
CA ILE A 9 20.43 10.11 5.33
C ILE A 9 21.59 10.77 4.55
N LYS A 10 22.25 11.78 5.13
CA LYS A 10 23.40 12.44 4.49
C LYS A 10 24.55 11.47 4.19
N GLU A 11 24.87 10.60 5.16
CA GLU A 11 25.90 9.56 4.97
C GLU A 11 25.55 8.62 3.81
N LYS A 12 24.30 8.16 3.74
CA LYS A 12 23.85 7.25 2.67
C LYS A 12 23.81 7.93 1.29
N VAL A 13 23.47 9.20 1.22
CA VAL A 13 23.58 9.99 -0.01
C VAL A 13 25.05 10.20 -0.39
N ALA A 14 25.92 10.56 0.56
CA ALA A 14 27.33 10.79 0.31
C ALA A 14 28.07 9.52 -0.12
N SER A 15 27.68 8.35 0.41
CA SER A 15 28.24 7.06 0.00
C SER A 15 27.71 6.54 -1.35
N GLY A 16 26.70 7.19 -1.93
CA GLY A 16 26.05 6.73 -3.15
C GLY A 16 25.05 5.59 -2.95
N GLU A 17 24.78 5.17 -1.70
CA GLU A 17 23.75 4.16 -1.38
C GLU A 17 22.33 4.69 -1.67
N PHE A 18 22.11 5.99 -1.42
CA PHE A 18 20.89 6.68 -1.81
C PHE A 18 21.17 7.67 -2.94
N PRO A 19 20.20 7.86 -3.87
CA PRO A 19 20.29 8.92 -4.85
C PRO A 19 20.31 10.30 -4.19
N ASP A 20 20.81 11.32 -4.89
CA ASP A 20 20.72 12.71 -4.43
C ASP A 20 19.26 13.16 -4.39
N ILE A 21 18.70 13.18 -3.19
CA ILE A 21 17.30 13.55 -2.93
C ILE A 21 17.23 14.83 -2.11
N LYS A 22 16.27 15.67 -2.45
CA LYS A 22 15.91 16.82 -1.61
C LYS A 22 15.00 16.34 -0.48
N TYR A 23 15.39 16.57 0.76
CA TYR A 23 14.59 16.22 1.93
C TYR A 23 14.61 17.34 2.97
N SER A 24 13.62 17.34 3.84
CA SER A 24 13.55 18.19 5.02
C SER A 24 13.12 17.39 6.23
N CYS A 25 13.67 17.71 7.40
CA CYS A 25 13.28 17.11 8.66
C CYS A 25 12.43 18.12 9.44
N ILE A 26 11.21 17.74 9.78
CA ILE A 26 10.24 18.62 10.42
C ILE A 26 9.75 17.98 11.71
N LEU A 27 9.84 18.73 12.82
CA LEU A 27 9.26 18.35 14.09
C LEU A 27 7.96 19.14 14.26
N ARG A 28 6.89 18.45 14.62
CA ARG A 28 5.60 19.03 14.98
C ARG A 28 5.18 18.56 16.35
N GLU A 29 4.50 19.44 17.09
CA GLU A 29 3.94 19.14 18.40
C GLU A 29 2.42 19.03 18.27
N GLY A 30 1.82 18.04 18.93
CA GLY A 30 0.38 17.81 18.92
C GLY A 30 0.03 16.33 18.90
N ILE A 31 -1.20 16.04 18.54
CA ILE A 31 -1.71 14.67 18.36
C ILE A 31 -1.15 14.15 17.02
N PRO A 32 -0.39 13.04 17.02
CA PRO A 32 0.34 12.59 15.84
C PRO A 32 -0.54 12.43 14.59
N GLU A 33 -1.72 11.83 14.73
CA GLU A 33 -2.67 11.59 13.64
C GLU A 33 -3.15 12.90 13.01
N GLU A 34 -3.49 13.88 13.83
CA GLU A 34 -3.97 15.18 13.37
C GLU A 34 -2.86 15.97 12.66
N GLU A 35 -1.64 15.94 13.21
CA GLU A 35 -0.50 16.64 12.63
C GLU A 35 -0.08 16.05 11.29
N ILE A 36 -0.07 14.71 11.16
CA ILE A 36 0.24 14.03 9.91
C ILE A 36 -0.81 14.37 8.84
N LEU A 37 -2.11 14.27 9.18
CA LEU A 37 -3.21 14.58 8.25
C LEU A 37 -3.20 16.06 7.84
N ARG A 38 -2.94 16.96 8.78
CA ARG A 38 -2.83 18.40 8.51
C ARG A 38 -1.67 18.68 7.56
N TYR A 39 -0.49 18.12 7.84
CA TYR A 39 0.69 18.29 7.01
C TYR A 39 0.50 17.70 5.60
N ALA A 40 -0.11 16.53 5.51
CA ALA A 40 -0.44 15.93 4.22
C ALA A 40 -1.42 16.80 3.40
N LYS A 41 -2.40 17.44 4.05
CA LYS A 41 -3.32 18.38 3.39
C LYS A 41 -2.60 19.64 2.90
N GLU A 42 -1.65 20.16 3.68
CA GLU A 42 -0.83 21.33 3.34
C GLU A 42 0.11 21.03 2.17
N GLN A 43 0.85 19.94 2.23
CA GLN A 43 1.92 19.58 1.28
C GLN A 43 1.45 18.79 0.07
N ARG A 44 0.27 18.14 0.14
CA ARG A 44 -0.31 17.29 -0.91
C ARG A 44 0.68 16.26 -1.48
N PRO A 45 1.32 15.45 -0.62
CA PRO A 45 2.27 14.45 -1.08
C PRO A 45 1.58 13.39 -1.94
N LYS A 46 2.34 12.69 -2.77
CA LYS A 46 1.84 11.55 -3.54
C LYS A 46 1.59 10.33 -2.67
N VAL A 47 2.39 10.16 -1.62
CA VAL A 47 2.30 9.01 -0.70
C VAL A 47 2.76 9.44 0.70
N ILE A 48 2.11 8.88 1.71
CA ILE A 48 2.56 8.91 3.11
C ILE A 48 3.19 7.57 3.40
N ILE A 49 4.44 7.53 3.86
CA ILE A 49 5.13 6.29 4.22
C ILE A 49 5.25 6.23 5.74
N MET A 50 4.79 5.14 6.33
CA MET A 50 4.77 4.95 7.79
C MET A 50 5.22 3.55 8.17
N GLY A 51 5.88 3.42 9.33
CA GLY A 51 6.02 2.12 9.98
C GLY A 51 4.68 1.68 10.59
N THR A 52 4.45 0.37 10.68
CA THR A 52 3.21 -0.16 11.27
C THR A 52 3.20 -0.16 12.78
N ARG A 53 4.35 -0.03 13.45
CA ARG A 53 4.47 -0.02 14.92
C ARG A 53 5.29 1.16 15.41
N GLY A 54 4.88 1.70 16.58
CA GLY A 54 5.69 2.61 17.38
C GLY A 54 6.50 1.84 18.43
N LYS A 55 7.51 2.50 19.03
CA LYS A 55 8.44 1.90 20.03
C LYS A 55 7.77 1.35 21.31
N SER A 56 6.50 1.62 21.55
CA SER A 56 5.79 1.33 22.81
C SER A 56 4.84 0.13 22.78
N GLN A 57 4.59 -0.48 21.64
CA GLN A 57 3.61 -1.57 21.56
C GLN A 57 4.29 -2.94 21.55
N LYS A 58 4.07 -3.70 22.65
CA LYS A 58 4.48 -5.10 22.81
C LYS A 58 3.44 -6.09 22.32
N ASP A 59 2.29 -5.64 21.83
CA ASP A 59 1.14 -6.48 21.56
C ASP A 59 0.98 -6.82 20.07
N ILE A 60 0.27 -7.91 19.86
CA ILE A 60 0.04 -8.74 18.68
C ILE A 60 -0.59 -7.96 17.49
N ASP A 61 -0.98 -6.72 17.65
CA ASP A 61 -1.59 -5.91 16.60
C ASP A 61 -0.57 -5.57 15.50
N LEU A 62 -0.85 -6.04 14.31
CA LEU A 62 -0.01 -5.86 13.12
C LEU A 62 0.16 -4.39 12.71
N ILE A 63 -0.76 -3.52 13.10
CA ILE A 63 -0.79 -2.09 12.75
C ILE A 63 -1.05 -1.28 14.02
N GLY A 64 -0.20 -0.28 14.31
CA GLY A 64 -0.40 0.65 15.41
C GLY A 64 -1.58 1.60 15.17
N SER A 65 -2.19 2.10 16.24
CA SER A 65 -3.37 2.98 16.20
C SER A 65 -3.19 4.20 15.29
N VAL A 66 -2.05 4.88 15.38
CA VAL A 66 -1.72 6.04 14.53
C VAL A 66 -1.76 5.67 13.05
N THR A 67 -1.11 4.57 12.67
CA THR A 67 -1.07 4.13 11.27
C THR A 67 -2.45 3.71 10.78
N ALA A 68 -3.21 2.98 11.60
CA ALA A 68 -4.58 2.58 11.27
C ALA A 68 -5.48 3.81 11.05
N GLU A 69 -5.41 4.81 11.92
CA GLU A 69 -6.20 6.03 11.78
C GLU A 69 -5.80 6.87 10.55
N ILE A 70 -4.51 6.93 10.22
CA ILE A 70 -4.05 7.59 8.99
C ILE A 70 -4.55 6.87 7.75
N ILE A 71 -4.54 5.53 7.73
CA ILE A 71 -5.09 4.73 6.61
C ILE A 71 -6.57 5.02 6.42
N ASP A 72 -7.34 5.06 7.51
CA ASP A 72 -8.79 5.29 7.46
C ASP A 72 -9.17 6.71 7.01
N ARG A 73 -8.46 7.73 7.49
CA ARG A 73 -8.83 9.14 7.32
C ARG A 73 -8.10 9.85 6.18
N SER A 74 -6.98 9.32 5.69
CA SER A 74 -6.18 9.99 4.67
C SER A 74 -6.85 9.93 3.28
N ARG A 75 -6.75 11.04 2.56
CA ARG A 75 -7.05 11.09 1.11
C ARG A 75 -5.82 10.84 0.25
N THR A 76 -4.66 10.79 0.86
CA THR A 76 -3.38 10.47 0.22
C THR A 76 -3.10 8.98 0.42
N ALA A 77 -2.58 8.32 -0.59
CA ALA A 77 -2.16 6.92 -0.48
C ALA A 77 -1.19 6.73 0.69
N VAL A 78 -1.39 5.68 1.48
CA VAL A 78 -0.55 5.35 2.64
C VAL A 78 0.17 4.04 2.37
N LEU A 79 1.49 4.06 2.48
CA LEU A 79 2.34 2.87 2.44
C LEU A 79 2.76 2.52 3.87
N ALA A 80 2.14 1.49 4.42
CA ALA A 80 2.45 0.98 5.75
C ALA A 80 3.51 -0.12 5.65
N ILE A 81 4.66 0.07 6.30
CA ILE A 81 5.80 -0.85 6.23
C ILE A 81 5.95 -1.57 7.57
N PRO A 82 5.78 -2.91 7.63
CA PRO A 82 6.01 -3.69 8.84
C PRO A 82 7.47 -3.65 9.29
N GLU A 83 7.69 -3.71 10.61
CA GLU A 83 9.03 -3.61 11.23
C GLU A 83 10.03 -4.65 10.69
N ASN A 84 9.56 -5.85 10.44
CA ASN A 84 10.39 -6.97 9.98
C ASN A 84 10.40 -7.13 8.45
N THR A 85 9.95 -6.14 7.71
CA THR A 85 9.99 -6.19 6.24
C THR A 85 11.44 -6.13 5.78
N PRO A 86 11.94 -7.13 5.07
CA PRO A 86 13.29 -7.07 4.53
C PRO A 86 13.39 -5.93 3.52
N PHE A 87 14.51 -5.21 3.55
CA PHE A 87 14.76 -4.20 2.53
C PHE A 87 14.85 -4.88 1.16
N LYS A 88 14.04 -4.40 0.23
CA LYS A 88 14.10 -4.76 -1.19
C LYS A 88 13.98 -3.49 -2.02
N GLU A 89 14.71 -3.42 -3.10
CA GLU A 89 14.47 -2.38 -4.08
C GLU A 89 13.08 -2.55 -4.69
N PHE A 90 12.39 -1.46 -4.99
CA PHE A 90 11.04 -1.55 -5.55
C PHE A 90 11.01 -2.32 -6.89
N ASN A 91 12.11 -2.32 -7.63
CA ASN A 91 12.28 -3.12 -8.85
C ASN A 91 12.25 -4.65 -8.61
N GLU A 92 12.47 -5.07 -7.37
CA GLU A 92 12.37 -6.50 -6.99
C GLU A 92 10.94 -6.92 -6.68
N VAL A 93 10.01 -5.96 -6.52
CA VAL A 93 8.58 -6.25 -6.36
C VAL A 93 8.03 -6.69 -7.70
N LYS A 94 7.78 -7.98 -7.86
CA LYS A 94 7.29 -8.56 -9.11
C LYS A 94 5.77 -8.69 -9.17
N ARG A 95 5.11 -8.79 -8.01
CA ARG A 95 3.67 -8.97 -7.90
C ARG A 95 3.08 -8.10 -6.82
N ILE A 96 1.91 -7.53 -7.12
CA ILE A 96 1.14 -6.71 -6.19
C ILE A 96 -0.24 -7.33 -6.04
N ALA A 97 -0.64 -7.60 -4.79
CA ALA A 97 -1.98 -8.03 -4.46
C ALA A 97 -2.88 -6.80 -4.24
N PHE A 98 -3.92 -6.66 -5.03
CA PHE A 98 -4.90 -5.59 -4.93
C PHE A 98 -6.25 -6.17 -4.52
N LEU A 99 -6.69 -5.86 -3.31
CA LEU A 99 -7.98 -6.32 -2.79
C LEU A 99 -9.11 -5.47 -3.36
N THR A 100 -10.21 -6.11 -3.77
CA THR A 100 -11.35 -5.42 -4.39
C THR A 100 -12.69 -6.04 -4.01
N ASN A 101 -13.70 -5.19 -3.83
CA ASN A 101 -15.10 -5.58 -3.74
C ASN A 101 -15.84 -5.35 -5.06
N PHE A 102 -15.13 -5.08 -6.13
CA PHE A 102 -15.68 -4.77 -7.45
C PHE A 102 -16.58 -3.52 -7.44
N ASP A 103 -16.21 -2.51 -6.67
CA ASP A 103 -16.93 -1.24 -6.67
C ASP A 103 -16.16 -0.11 -7.38
N GLN A 104 -16.85 0.99 -7.62
CA GLN A 104 -16.25 2.14 -8.33
C GLN A 104 -15.06 2.76 -7.59
N ARG A 105 -15.03 2.70 -6.25
CA ARG A 105 -13.93 3.26 -5.45
C ARG A 105 -12.66 2.47 -5.66
N ASP A 106 -12.78 1.16 -5.82
CA ASP A 106 -11.64 0.28 -6.08
C ASP A 106 -11.01 0.59 -7.44
N LEU A 107 -11.83 0.85 -8.46
CA LEU A 107 -11.33 1.27 -9.78
C LEU A 107 -10.58 2.60 -9.73
N ILE A 108 -11.11 3.58 -9.00
CA ILE A 108 -10.45 4.89 -8.79
C ILE A 108 -9.13 4.70 -8.02
N ALA A 109 -9.14 3.87 -6.97
CA ALA A 109 -7.95 3.58 -6.19
C ALA A 109 -6.88 2.86 -7.03
N PHE A 110 -7.30 1.90 -7.86
CA PHE A 110 -6.40 1.20 -8.77
C PHE A 110 -5.77 2.16 -9.80
N GLU A 111 -6.56 3.04 -10.40
CA GLU A 111 -6.06 4.03 -11.35
C GLU A 111 -5.02 4.96 -10.71
N ALA A 112 -5.30 5.46 -9.51
CA ALA A 112 -4.38 6.30 -8.75
C ALA A 112 -3.08 5.55 -8.41
N PHE A 113 -3.19 4.29 -7.98
CA PHE A 113 -2.07 3.40 -7.72
C PHE A 113 -1.25 3.20 -9.00
N PHE A 114 -1.88 2.76 -10.09
CA PHE A 114 -1.21 2.48 -11.36
C PHE A 114 -0.48 3.72 -11.89
N ASN A 115 -1.12 4.87 -11.90
CA ASN A 115 -0.50 6.12 -12.36
C ASN A 115 0.73 6.54 -11.53
N THR A 116 0.77 6.16 -10.26
CA THR A 116 1.91 6.43 -9.38
C THR A 116 3.07 5.48 -9.65
N TRP A 117 2.79 4.20 -9.92
CA TRP A 117 3.78 3.13 -9.93
C TRP A 117 4.05 2.51 -11.31
N LYS A 118 3.40 2.95 -12.38
CA LYS A 118 3.52 2.40 -13.75
C LYS A 118 4.93 2.39 -14.35
N SER A 119 5.86 3.14 -13.77
CA SER A 119 7.28 3.13 -14.17
C SER A 119 8.01 1.85 -13.73
N PHE A 120 7.41 1.08 -12.82
CA PHE A 120 7.97 -0.18 -12.34
C PHE A 120 7.30 -1.36 -13.06
N HIS A 121 8.06 -2.45 -13.23
CA HIS A 121 7.56 -3.64 -13.90
C HIS A 121 7.05 -4.65 -12.86
N PHE A 122 5.74 -4.77 -12.75
CA PHE A 122 5.06 -5.71 -11.86
C PHE A 122 3.79 -6.27 -12.51
N SER A 123 3.37 -7.45 -12.07
CA SER A 123 2.04 -7.98 -12.32
C SER A 123 1.10 -7.64 -11.15
N VAL A 124 -0.19 -7.62 -11.39
CA VAL A 124 -1.21 -7.36 -10.37
C VAL A 124 -2.13 -8.56 -10.22
N SER A 125 -2.33 -9.02 -8.99
CA SER A 125 -3.40 -9.96 -8.64
C SER A 125 -4.56 -9.17 -8.05
N LEU A 126 -5.66 -9.05 -8.79
CA LEU A 126 -6.92 -8.51 -8.30
C LEU A 126 -7.65 -9.61 -7.54
N ILE A 127 -7.76 -9.46 -6.23
CA ILE A 127 -8.26 -10.47 -5.31
C ILE A 127 -9.59 -10.01 -4.75
N HIS A 128 -10.63 -10.82 -4.95
CA HIS A 128 -11.91 -10.66 -4.27
C HIS A 128 -12.06 -11.74 -3.19
N LEU A 129 -12.32 -11.31 -1.97
CA LEU A 129 -12.61 -12.22 -0.85
C LEU A 129 -14.11 -12.40 -0.73
N ALA A 130 -14.60 -13.63 -0.74
CA ALA A 130 -16.03 -13.94 -0.67
C ALA A 130 -16.30 -15.10 0.30
N GLU A 131 -17.41 -15.02 1.03
CA GLU A 131 -17.90 -16.10 1.90
C GLU A 131 -18.67 -17.16 1.10
N SER A 132 -19.32 -16.75 0.00
CA SER A 132 -20.12 -17.61 -0.85
C SER A 132 -20.05 -17.18 -2.32
N LYS A 133 -20.44 -18.07 -3.22
CA LYS A 133 -20.61 -17.72 -4.64
C LYS A 133 -21.75 -16.71 -4.81
N ASP A 134 -21.48 -15.69 -5.60
CA ASP A 134 -22.46 -14.67 -5.96
C ASP A 134 -22.37 -14.38 -7.46
N THR A 135 -23.47 -14.61 -8.16
CA THR A 135 -23.58 -14.37 -9.61
C THR A 135 -23.29 -12.92 -9.99
N TRP A 136 -23.64 -11.95 -9.13
CA TRP A 136 -23.31 -10.55 -9.38
C TRP A 136 -21.81 -10.28 -9.36
N ASN A 137 -21.07 -10.97 -8.48
CA ASN A 137 -19.62 -10.86 -8.45
C ASN A 137 -19.00 -11.48 -9.71
N GLU A 138 -19.56 -12.55 -10.25
CA GLU A 138 -19.10 -13.13 -11.52
C GLU A 138 -19.33 -12.17 -12.69
N ILE A 139 -20.50 -11.51 -12.75
CA ILE A 139 -20.84 -10.50 -13.78
C ILE A 139 -19.91 -9.30 -13.66
N LYS A 140 -19.73 -8.75 -12.45
CA LYS A 140 -18.81 -7.64 -12.20
C LYS A 140 -17.38 -7.98 -12.61
N LEU A 141 -16.90 -9.17 -12.23
CA LEU A 141 -15.57 -9.65 -12.57
C LEU A 141 -15.37 -9.72 -14.09
N ALA A 142 -16.35 -10.23 -14.84
CA ALA A 142 -16.30 -10.27 -16.30
C ALA A 142 -16.19 -8.86 -16.91
N GLY A 143 -17.00 -7.92 -16.40
CA GLY A 143 -16.94 -6.51 -16.81
C GLY A 143 -15.60 -5.85 -16.49
N ILE A 144 -15.06 -6.11 -15.31
CA ILE A 144 -13.76 -5.59 -14.88
C ILE A 144 -12.63 -6.13 -15.75
N LYS A 145 -12.64 -7.43 -16.07
CA LYS A 145 -11.65 -8.02 -16.98
C LYS A 145 -11.64 -7.32 -18.34
N ASP A 146 -12.81 -7.13 -18.94
CA ASP A 146 -12.94 -6.44 -20.23
C ASP A 146 -12.45 -4.98 -20.14
N TYR A 147 -12.83 -4.28 -19.07
CA TYR A 147 -12.38 -2.90 -18.82
C TYR A 147 -10.86 -2.81 -18.70
N PHE A 148 -10.23 -3.63 -17.84
CA PHE A 148 -8.78 -3.57 -17.61
C PHE A 148 -7.99 -3.98 -18.86
N GLN A 149 -8.45 -4.98 -19.60
CA GLN A 149 -7.81 -5.40 -20.84
C GLN A 149 -7.77 -4.27 -21.88
N LYS A 150 -8.79 -3.41 -21.91
CA LYS A 150 -8.86 -2.25 -22.81
C LYS A 150 -8.06 -1.07 -22.30
N GLN A 151 -8.09 -0.79 -20.99
CA GLN A 151 -7.45 0.39 -20.40
C GLN A 151 -5.94 0.19 -20.14
N TYR A 152 -5.52 -1.03 -19.85
CA TYR A 152 -4.14 -1.37 -19.46
C TYR A 152 -3.59 -2.54 -20.27
N PRO A 153 -3.50 -2.45 -21.61
CA PRO A 153 -3.18 -3.59 -22.47
C PRO A 153 -1.78 -4.18 -22.26
N GLY A 154 -0.88 -3.44 -21.59
CA GLY A 154 0.48 -3.89 -21.28
C GLY A 154 0.68 -4.38 -19.84
N LEU A 155 -0.37 -4.37 -19.02
CA LEU A 155 -0.31 -4.79 -17.63
C LEU A 155 -0.76 -6.24 -17.49
N GLU A 156 0.09 -7.08 -16.91
CA GLU A 156 -0.28 -8.45 -16.56
C GLU A 156 -1.14 -8.44 -15.30
N ILE A 157 -2.42 -8.83 -15.46
CA ILE A 157 -3.40 -8.86 -14.37
C ILE A 157 -3.98 -10.26 -14.21
N HIS A 158 -3.83 -10.79 -13.01
CA HIS A 158 -4.46 -12.02 -12.54
C HIS A 158 -5.74 -11.67 -11.78
N TYR A 159 -6.74 -12.55 -11.82
CA TYR A 159 -8.06 -12.31 -11.21
C TYR A 159 -8.43 -13.52 -10.38
N ASP A 160 -8.45 -13.33 -9.07
CA ASP A 160 -8.68 -14.41 -8.12
C ASP A 160 -9.88 -14.11 -7.21
N VAL A 161 -10.73 -15.12 -7.04
CA VAL A 161 -11.80 -15.10 -6.04
C VAL A 161 -11.44 -16.11 -4.96
N VAL A 162 -11.13 -15.62 -3.79
CA VAL A 162 -10.77 -16.45 -2.63
C VAL A 162 -12.01 -16.67 -1.78
N MET A 163 -12.43 -17.93 -1.72
CA MET A 163 -13.61 -18.35 -0.97
C MET A 163 -13.20 -18.85 0.41
N ASN A 164 -13.63 -18.18 1.47
CA ASN A 164 -13.37 -18.60 2.84
C ASN A 164 -14.38 -17.97 3.80
N ASP A 165 -14.91 -18.76 4.75
CA ASP A 165 -15.80 -18.27 5.81
C ASP A 165 -15.10 -17.23 6.74
N ASN A 166 -13.78 -17.28 6.80
CA ASN A 166 -12.95 -16.28 7.46
C ASN A 166 -12.05 -15.59 6.44
N LEU A 167 -12.44 -14.40 6.02
CA LEU A 167 -11.78 -13.64 4.96
C LEU A 167 -10.30 -13.36 5.24
N LEU A 168 -9.93 -13.08 6.50
CA LEU A 168 -8.53 -12.84 6.87
C LEU A 168 -7.67 -14.09 6.73
N LYS A 169 -8.20 -15.26 7.14
CA LYS A 169 -7.50 -16.54 6.96
C LYS A 169 -7.38 -16.90 5.47
N GLY A 170 -8.43 -16.61 4.70
CA GLY A 170 -8.41 -16.82 3.24
C GLY A 170 -7.31 -16.00 2.57
N LEU A 171 -7.18 -14.73 2.94
CA LEU A 171 -6.14 -13.85 2.44
C LEU A 171 -4.74 -14.31 2.85
N ASP A 172 -4.54 -14.65 4.13
CA ASP A 172 -3.25 -15.12 4.64
C ASP A 172 -2.79 -16.42 3.93
N GLN A 173 -3.71 -17.35 3.70
CA GLN A 173 -3.43 -18.57 2.95
C GLN A 173 -3.09 -18.24 1.48
N TYR A 174 -3.88 -17.38 0.82
CA TYR A 174 -3.62 -16.98 -0.55
C TYR A 174 -2.22 -16.35 -0.72
N ILE A 175 -1.83 -15.46 0.21
CA ILE A 175 -0.50 -14.83 0.18
C ILE A 175 0.60 -15.88 0.32
N LYS A 176 0.45 -16.85 1.23
CA LYS A 176 1.44 -17.92 1.43
C LYS A 176 1.60 -18.84 0.22
N ASP A 177 0.49 -19.13 -0.45
CA ASP A 177 0.48 -20.03 -1.62
C ASP A 177 1.03 -19.37 -2.89
N ASN A 178 1.12 -18.03 -2.91
CA ASN A 178 1.51 -17.24 -4.07
C ASN A 178 2.81 -16.41 -3.87
N GLN A 179 3.59 -16.71 -2.85
CA GLN A 179 4.90 -16.09 -2.60
C GLN A 179 6.01 -16.60 -3.54
#